data_27cabaee723a5e8211cd058b1c064e74
#
_entry.id   27cabaee723a5e8211cd058b1c064e74
#
_cell.length_a   1.000
_cell.length_b   1.000
_cell.length_c   1.000
_cell.angle_alpha   90.00
_cell.angle_beta   90.00
_cell.angle_gamma   90.00
#
_symmetry.space_group_name_H-M   'P 1'
#
loop_
_entity.id
_entity.type
_entity.pdbx_description
1 polymer ?
#
loop_
_entity_poly.entity_id
_entity_poly.type
_entity_poly.pdbx_seq_one_letter_code
_entity_poly.pdbx_strand_id
1 'polypeptide(L)'
;TAPRDMPQGVSLFCSRPCTQSPLCAQSVPMSVIAPSSPPAPRSRLALYLDLIRFNRPAGWLVLIWPTLTALWVAADGFPGWHLLLVFGLGTVLMRSAGCTINDIADRNFDKHVKRTTARPITSGELSVKEAALVGAVLALLALGLVLTTRWEAVAWSVPAVLFTILYPYT
;
A
#
# COMPACT_ATOMS: atom_id res chain seq x y z
N THR A 1 31.73 -13.04 42.83
CA THR A 1 31.86 -11.87 41.95
C THR A 1 30.50 -11.53 41.38
N ALA A 2 29.84 -10.53 41.99
CA ALA A 2 28.54 -10.00 41.58
C ALA A 2 28.68 -9.08 40.35
N PRO A 3 27.66 -9.02 39.45
CA PRO A 3 27.58 -7.94 38.48
C PRO A 3 26.87 -6.72 39.09
N ARG A 4 27.46 -5.57 38.83
CA ARG A 4 27.11 -4.22 39.29
C ARG A 4 25.95 -3.63 38.51
N ASP A 5 25.08 -2.92 39.26
CA ASP A 5 24.52 -1.62 38.99
C ASP A 5 23.57 -1.44 37.80
N MET A 6 22.28 -1.60 38.10
CA MET A 6 21.24 -0.80 37.45
C MET A 6 21.06 0.55 38.15
N PRO A 7 20.96 1.67 37.46
CA PRO A 7 20.64 2.95 38.06
C PRO A 7 19.18 2.96 38.52
N GLN A 8 18.99 3.01 39.84
CA GLN A 8 17.76 3.43 40.49
C GLN A 8 17.65 4.94 40.35
N GLY A 9 16.62 5.41 39.72
CA GLY A 9 16.39 6.85 39.68
C GLY A 9 15.30 7.24 38.72
N VAL A 10 14.05 6.99 39.04
CA VAL A 10 12.89 7.92 38.85
C VAL A 10 11.75 7.44 39.74
N SER A 11 11.88 7.68 41.05
CA SER A 11 10.77 7.67 41.99
C SER A 11 10.72 9.01 42.70
N LEU A 12 10.23 10.01 41.96
CA LEU A 12 9.89 11.30 42.60
C LEU A 12 8.79 11.91 41.71
N PHE A 13 7.57 11.68 42.12
CA PHE A 13 6.42 12.61 42.05
C PHE A 13 5.11 11.82 42.11
N CYS A 14 4.76 11.35 43.29
CA CYS A 14 3.36 11.30 43.70
C CYS A 14 3.24 11.06 45.21
N SER A 15 3.64 12.04 45.99
CA SER A 15 3.38 12.13 47.43
C SER A 15 2.34 13.20 47.72
N ARG A 16 1.15 13.08 47.17
CA ARG A 16 -0.06 13.77 47.68
C ARG A 16 -1.20 12.78 47.73
N PRO A 17 -1.90 12.63 48.88
CA PRO A 17 -3.09 11.78 48.92
C PRO A 17 -4.18 12.41 48.06
N CYS A 18 -4.66 11.66 47.08
CA CYS A 18 -5.69 12.05 46.13
C CYS A 18 -7.08 11.96 46.78
N THR A 19 -7.35 12.79 47.78
CA THR A 19 -8.65 12.74 48.50
C THR A 19 -9.55 13.94 48.30
N GLN A 20 -9.21 14.92 47.46
CA GLN A 20 -10.10 16.10 47.28
C GLN A 20 -10.05 16.73 45.86
N SER A 21 -10.19 15.94 44.82
CA SER A 21 -10.50 16.50 43.49
C SER A 21 -11.79 15.86 42.97
N PRO A 22 -12.85 16.64 42.70
CA PRO A 22 -14.09 16.12 42.12
C PRO A 22 -13.92 15.59 40.69
N LEU A 23 -12.73 15.70 40.11
CA LEU A 23 -12.35 15.18 38.77
C LEU A 23 -11.89 13.72 38.79
N CYS A 24 -11.69 13.11 39.98
CA CYS A 24 -11.23 11.72 40.07
C CYS A 24 -12.41 10.71 40.16
N ALA A 25 -13.65 11.19 40.16
CA ALA A 25 -14.86 10.34 40.28
C ALA A 25 -15.53 10.07 38.92
N GLN A 26 -14.95 10.49 37.82
CA GLN A 26 -15.31 9.95 36.51
C GLN A 26 -14.46 8.70 36.25
N SER A 27 -14.83 7.61 36.92
CA SER A 27 -14.54 6.27 36.40
C SER A 27 -15.20 6.22 35.01
N VAL A 28 -14.37 6.45 33.97
CA VAL A 28 -14.75 6.15 32.60
C VAL A 28 -15.27 4.73 32.66
N PRO A 29 -16.57 4.46 32.40
CA PRO A 29 -17.02 3.09 32.32
C PRO A 29 -16.13 2.47 31.26
N MET A 30 -15.41 1.43 31.64
CA MET A 30 -14.75 0.55 30.70
C MET A 30 -15.90 -0.06 29.91
N SER A 31 -16.38 0.70 28.92
CA SER A 31 -17.33 0.24 27.94
C SER A 31 -16.67 -1.00 27.38
N VAL A 32 -17.19 -2.13 27.78
CA VAL A 32 -16.91 -3.43 27.21
C VAL A 32 -16.92 -3.21 25.73
N ILE A 33 -15.73 -3.21 25.11
CA ILE A 33 -15.60 -3.21 23.66
C ILE A 33 -16.30 -4.50 23.27
N ALA A 34 -17.58 -4.38 22.94
CA ALA A 34 -18.33 -5.48 22.39
C ALA A 34 -17.49 -6.03 21.25
N PRO A 35 -17.24 -7.34 21.17
CA PRO A 35 -16.50 -7.92 20.08
C PRO A 35 -17.19 -7.43 18.80
N SER A 36 -16.47 -6.62 18.03
CA SER A 36 -16.97 -6.11 16.75
C SER A 36 -17.45 -7.32 15.97
N SER A 37 -18.74 -7.32 15.59
CA SER A 37 -19.32 -8.36 14.75
C SER A 37 -18.33 -8.71 13.64
N PRO A 38 -18.13 -9.98 13.31
CA PRO A 38 -17.22 -10.37 12.25
C PRO A 38 -17.56 -9.56 10.99
N PRO A 39 -16.57 -8.97 10.30
CA PRO A 39 -16.83 -8.15 9.15
C PRO A 39 -17.64 -8.97 8.13
N ALA A 40 -18.70 -8.37 7.61
CA ALA A 40 -19.54 -9.00 6.59
C ALA A 40 -18.67 -9.55 5.45
N PRO A 41 -19.00 -10.70 4.86
CA PRO A 41 -18.21 -11.30 3.79
C PRO A 41 -18.05 -10.29 2.64
N ARG A 42 -16.80 -9.91 2.38
CA ARG A 42 -16.48 -8.97 1.30
C ARG A 42 -16.76 -9.64 -0.05
N SER A 43 -17.36 -8.92 -0.99
CA SER A 43 -17.52 -9.42 -2.34
C SER A 43 -16.15 -9.65 -2.99
N ARG A 44 -16.02 -10.64 -3.88
CA ARG A 44 -14.77 -10.91 -4.61
C ARG A 44 -14.24 -9.69 -5.33
N LEU A 45 -15.14 -8.89 -5.94
CA LEU A 45 -14.78 -7.64 -6.60
C LEU A 45 -14.16 -6.64 -5.62
N ALA A 46 -14.73 -6.48 -4.43
CA ALA A 46 -14.17 -5.58 -3.41
C ALA A 46 -12.77 -6.01 -2.98
N LEU A 47 -12.51 -7.33 -2.86
CA LEU A 47 -11.18 -7.85 -2.54
C LEU A 47 -10.15 -7.53 -3.62
N TYR A 48 -10.53 -7.65 -4.91
CA TYR A 48 -9.63 -7.28 -6.01
C TYR A 48 -9.37 -5.77 -6.07
N LEU A 49 -10.40 -4.93 -5.83
CA LEU A 49 -10.24 -3.48 -5.77
C LEU A 49 -9.35 -3.03 -4.60
N ASP A 50 -9.45 -3.71 -3.46
CA ASP A 50 -8.55 -3.47 -2.31
C ASP A 50 -7.12 -3.94 -2.61
N LEU A 51 -6.94 -5.07 -3.29
CA LEU A 51 -5.63 -5.59 -3.70
C LEU A 51 -4.89 -4.60 -4.61
N ILE A 52 -5.56 -4.11 -5.66
CA ILE A 52 -4.98 -3.13 -6.59
C ILE A 52 -4.95 -1.71 -6.02
N ARG A 53 -5.45 -1.52 -4.81
CA ARG A 53 -5.53 -0.23 -4.08
C ARG A 53 -6.26 0.87 -4.86
N PHE A 54 -7.26 0.49 -5.65
CA PHE A 54 -8.06 1.44 -6.41
C PHE A 54 -8.81 2.43 -5.53
N ASN A 55 -9.19 2.00 -4.32
CA ASN A 55 -9.85 2.82 -3.29
C ASN A 55 -8.97 3.95 -2.74
N ARG A 56 -7.69 4.01 -3.11
CA ARG A 56 -6.74 5.04 -2.66
C ARG A 56 -6.15 5.80 -3.85
N PRO A 57 -6.89 6.76 -4.43
CA PRO A 57 -6.51 7.45 -5.66
C PRO A 57 -5.21 8.26 -5.53
N ALA A 58 -4.84 8.70 -4.32
CA ALA A 58 -3.61 9.45 -4.10
C ALA A 58 -2.37 8.75 -4.68
N GLY A 59 -2.29 7.42 -4.63
CA GLY A 59 -1.12 6.67 -5.09
C GLY A 59 -0.87 6.79 -6.59
N TRP A 60 -1.89 6.68 -7.43
CA TRP A 60 -1.74 6.80 -8.88
C TRP A 60 -1.80 8.25 -9.36
N LEU A 61 -2.52 9.13 -8.65
CA LEU A 61 -2.53 10.57 -8.95
C LEU A 61 -1.13 11.19 -8.82
N VAL A 62 -0.40 10.85 -7.76
CA VAL A 62 0.99 11.33 -7.56
C VAL A 62 1.91 10.89 -8.70
N LEU A 63 1.73 9.67 -9.24
CA LEU A 63 2.55 9.15 -10.32
C LEU A 63 2.15 9.71 -11.70
N ILE A 64 0.88 10.05 -11.91
CA ILE A 64 0.42 10.63 -13.18
C ILE A 64 1.06 11.99 -13.45
N TRP A 65 1.23 12.84 -12.45
CA TRP A 65 1.79 14.17 -12.61
C TRP A 65 3.17 14.16 -13.29
N PRO A 66 4.21 13.50 -12.74
CA PRO A 66 5.52 13.46 -13.39
C PRO A 66 5.47 12.77 -14.76
N THR A 67 4.62 11.75 -14.92
CA THR A 67 4.46 11.06 -16.20
C THR A 67 3.93 12.01 -17.28
N LEU A 68 2.86 12.76 -16.99
CA LEU A 68 2.30 13.74 -17.92
C LEU A 68 3.26 14.89 -18.18
N THR A 69 3.94 15.40 -17.16
CA THR A 69 4.94 16.46 -17.32
C THR A 69 6.07 16.02 -18.25
N ALA A 70 6.62 14.83 -18.03
CA ALA A 70 7.66 14.28 -18.90
C ALA A 70 7.17 14.11 -20.35
N LEU A 71 5.93 13.65 -20.53
CA LEU A 71 5.34 13.48 -21.84
C LEU A 71 5.15 14.81 -22.59
N TRP A 72 4.73 15.87 -21.87
CA TRP A 72 4.59 17.21 -22.45
C TRP A 72 5.93 17.82 -22.87
N VAL A 73 6.94 17.65 -22.02
CA VAL A 73 8.31 18.10 -22.32
C VAL A 73 8.90 17.33 -23.50
N ALA A 74 8.71 16.02 -23.56
CA ALA A 74 9.22 15.18 -24.65
C ALA A 74 8.55 15.46 -26.01
N ALA A 75 7.30 15.92 -25.99
CA ALA A 75 6.55 16.26 -27.21
C ALA A 75 6.75 17.70 -27.67
N ASP A 76 7.46 18.53 -26.89
CA ASP A 76 7.63 19.98 -27.15
C ASP A 76 6.27 20.68 -27.38
N GLY A 77 5.24 20.25 -26.65
CA GLY A 77 3.87 20.73 -26.78
C GLY A 77 2.85 19.63 -26.50
N PHE A 78 1.75 19.62 -27.25
CA PHE A 78 0.68 18.63 -27.03
C PHE A 78 1.08 17.23 -27.56
N PRO A 79 1.19 16.22 -26.68
CA PRO A 79 1.69 14.88 -27.05
C PRO A 79 0.70 14.03 -27.85
N GLY A 80 -0.53 14.52 -28.04
CA GLY A 80 -1.61 13.77 -28.67
C GLY A 80 -2.37 12.85 -27.71
N TRP A 81 -3.66 12.66 -28.01
CA TRP A 81 -4.57 11.88 -27.15
C TRP A 81 -4.16 10.43 -26.95
N HIS A 82 -3.59 9.80 -28.00
CA HIS A 82 -3.12 8.42 -27.93
C HIS A 82 -2.04 8.24 -26.84
N LEU A 83 -1.01 9.07 -26.85
CA LEU A 83 0.08 8.98 -25.86
C LEU A 83 -0.41 9.32 -24.45
N LEU A 84 -1.30 10.31 -24.30
CA LEU A 84 -1.91 10.63 -23.02
C LEU A 84 -2.67 9.44 -22.43
N LEU A 85 -3.45 8.74 -23.26
CA LEU A 85 -4.19 7.54 -22.82
C LEU A 85 -3.24 6.39 -22.49
N VAL A 86 -2.25 6.11 -23.33
CA VAL A 86 -1.30 5.02 -23.12
C VAL A 86 -0.51 5.22 -21.82
N PHE A 87 0.08 6.41 -21.63
CA PHE A 87 0.90 6.68 -20.45
C PHE A 87 0.06 6.90 -19.19
N GLY A 88 -1.10 7.55 -19.29
CA GLY A 88 -2.02 7.74 -18.16
C GLY A 88 -2.59 6.40 -17.66
N LEU A 89 -3.17 5.62 -18.55
CA LEU A 89 -3.74 4.31 -18.21
C LEU A 89 -2.65 3.31 -17.83
N GLY A 90 -1.52 3.33 -18.55
CA GLY A 90 -0.34 2.52 -18.26
C GLY A 90 0.20 2.76 -16.85
N THR A 91 0.23 4.02 -16.40
CA THR A 91 0.63 4.38 -15.03
C THR A 91 -0.30 3.75 -13.99
N VAL A 92 -1.62 3.80 -14.20
CA VAL A 92 -2.61 3.19 -13.29
C VAL A 92 -2.43 1.67 -13.25
N LEU A 93 -2.29 1.02 -14.41
CA LEU A 93 -2.14 -0.43 -14.50
C LEU A 93 -0.83 -0.90 -13.86
N MET A 94 0.29 -0.27 -14.17
CA MET A 94 1.60 -0.62 -13.59
C MET A 94 1.66 -0.34 -12.10
N ARG A 95 1.06 0.75 -11.63
CA ARG A 95 0.94 1.02 -10.19
C ARG A 95 0.15 -0.08 -9.47
N SER A 96 -0.95 -0.53 -10.07
CA SER A 96 -1.78 -1.60 -9.52
C SER A 96 -1.06 -2.94 -9.51
N ALA A 97 -0.36 -3.29 -10.59
CA ALA A 97 0.48 -4.48 -10.66
C ALA A 97 1.61 -4.45 -9.61
N GLY A 98 2.31 -3.31 -9.48
CA GLY A 98 3.35 -3.10 -8.48
C GLY A 98 2.84 -3.25 -7.04
N CYS A 99 1.63 -2.74 -6.73
CA CYS A 99 1.02 -2.94 -5.42
C CYS A 99 0.77 -4.42 -5.12
N THR A 100 0.32 -5.17 -6.11
CA THR A 100 0.06 -6.61 -5.97
C THR A 100 1.36 -7.38 -5.72
N ILE A 101 2.42 -7.09 -6.45
CA ILE A 101 3.75 -7.71 -6.26
C ILE A 101 4.29 -7.39 -4.86
N ASN A 102 4.19 -6.12 -4.45
CA ASN A 102 4.62 -5.69 -3.13
C ASN A 102 3.85 -6.40 -2.00
N ASP A 103 2.52 -6.50 -2.11
CA ASP A 103 1.70 -7.20 -1.11
C ASP A 103 2.01 -8.71 -1.05
N ILE A 104 2.45 -9.32 -2.16
CA ILE A 104 2.93 -10.72 -2.18
C ILE A 104 4.28 -10.84 -1.47
N ALA A 105 5.22 -9.94 -1.73
CA ALA A 105 6.55 -9.93 -1.12
C ALA A 105 6.45 -9.70 0.40
N ASP A 106 5.68 -8.72 0.82
CA ASP A 106 5.55 -8.29 2.22
C ASP A 106 4.63 -9.17 3.06
N ARG A 107 3.93 -10.16 2.47
CA ARG A 107 2.90 -10.95 3.15
C ARG A 107 3.30 -11.50 4.52
N ASN A 108 4.57 -11.87 4.69
CA ASN A 108 5.08 -12.46 5.94
C ASN A 108 5.32 -11.38 7.01
N PHE A 109 5.77 -10.19 6.60
CA PHE A 109 5.97 -9.04 7.49
C PHE A 109 4.65 -8.39 7.88
N ASP A 110 3.72 -8.29 6.94
CA ASP A 110 2.41 -7.65 7.11
C ASP A 110 1.53 -8.32 8.20
N LYS A 111 1.75 -9.60 8.48
CA LYS A 111 1.07 -10.32 9.57
C LYS A 111 1.37 -9.75 10.95
N HIS A 112 2.52 -9.14 11.13
CA HIS A 112 2.99 -8.61 12.41
C HIS A 112 2.60 -7.14 12.63
N VAL A 113 2.06 -6.46 11.60
CA VAL A 113 1.74 -5.04 11.64
C VAL A 113 0.22 -4.84 11.65
N LYS A 114 -0.33 -4.29 12.73
CA LYS A 114 -1.79 -4.07 12.92
C LYS A 114 -2.47 -3.37 11.74
N ARG A 115 -1.76 -2.45 11.05
CA ARG A 115 -2.31 -1.69 9.92
C ARG A 115 -2.49 -2.52 8.65
N THR A 116 -1.73 -3.58 8.48
CA THR A 116 -1.63 -4.37 7.25
C THR A 116 -2.24 -5.76 7.35
N THR A 117 -2.61 -6.21 8.56
CA THR A 117 -3.29 -7.49 8.79
C THR A 117 -4.62 -7.63 8.05
N ALA A 118 -5.30 -6.51 7.74
CA ALA A 118 -6.56 -6.49 7.02
C ALA A 118 -6.42 -6.56 5.49
N ARG A 119 -5.19 -6.67 4.95
CA ARG A 119 -4.97 -6.82 3.50
C ARG A 119 -5.45 -8.18 3.03
N PRO A 120 -6.06 -8.28 1.83
CA PRO A 120 -6.66 -9.52 1.32
C PRO A 120 -5.73 -10.74 1.29
N ILE A 121 -4.44 -10.54 0.99
CA ILE A 121 -3.44 -11.63 0.99
C ILE A 121 -3.03 -11.99 2.43
N THR A 122 -2.86 -11.01 3.29
CA THR A 122 -2.42 -11.20 4.68
C THR A 122 -3.52 -11.83 5.53
N SER A 123 -4.78 -11.45 5.30
CA SER A 123 -5.97 -12.04 5.94
C SER A 123 -6.28 -13.46 5.45
N GLY A 124 -5.69 -13.87 4.32
CA GLY A 124 -5.96 -15.17 3.70
C GLY A 124 -7.24 -15.23 2.86
N GLU A 125 -7.91 -14.09 2.65
CA GLU A 125 -9.12 -14.01 1.82
C GLU A 125 -8.83 -14.21 0.33
N LEU A 126 -7.60 -13.88 -0.11
CA LEU A 126 -7.09 -14.10 -1.46
C LEU A 126 -5.84 -14.96 -1.46
N SER A 127 -5.80 -15.92 -2.37
CA SER A 127 -4.63 -16.76 -2.59
C SER A 127 -3.50 -15.96 -3.26
N VAL A 128 -2.25 -16.27 -2.90
CA VAL A 128 -1.06 -15.68 -3.54
C VAL A 128 -1.06 -15.92 -5.05
N LYS A 129 -1.54 -17.09 -5.49
CA LYS A 129 -1.64 -17.42 -6.93
C LYS A 129 -2.65 -16.54 -7.65
N GLU A 130 -3.81 -16.30 -7.04
CA GLU A 130 -4.82 -15.38 -7.59
C GLU A 130 -4.28 -13.95 -7.66
N ALA A 131 -3.62 -13.48 -6.61
CA ALA A 131 -3.01 -12.16 -6.59
C ALA A 131 -1.91 -12.03 -7.67
N ALA A 132 -1.04 -13.03 -7.80
CA ALA A 132 -0.01 -13.05 -8.85
C ALA A 132 -0.62 -13.03 -10.25
N LEU A 133 -1.71 -13.77 -10.47
CA LEU A 133 -2.43 -13.76 -11.74
C LEU A 133 -2.99 -12.36 -12.05
N VAL A 134 -3.63 -11.71 -11.09
CA VAL A 134 -4.15 -10.34 -11.26
C VAL A 134 -3.01 -9.37 -11.60
N GLY A 135 -1.90 -9.42 -10.86
CA GLY A 135 -0.72 -8.60 -11.15
C GLY A 135 -0.15 -8.84 -12.54
N ALA A 136 -0.04 -10.11 -12.97
CA ALA A 136 0.42 -10.48 -14.30
C ALA A 136 -0.51 -9.98 -15.41
N VAL A 137 -1.83 -10.12 -15.25
CA VAL A 137 -2.81 -9.61 -16.22
C VAL A 137 -2.70 -8.09 -16.36
N LEU A 138 -2.60 -7.35 -15.25
CA LEU A 138 -2.44 -5.90 -15.27
C LEU A 138 -1.13 -5.48 -15.96
N ALA A 139 -0.03 -6.19 -15.70
CA ALA A 139 1.25 -5.93 -16.35
C ALA A 139 1.20 -6.23 -17.85
N LEU A 140 0.54 -7.31 -18.27
CA LEU A 140 0.35 -7.65 -19.68
C LEU A 140 -0.52 -6.63 -20.41
N LEU A 141 -1.57 -6.13 -19.75
CA LEU A 141 -2.39 -5.04 -20.32
C LEU A 141 -1.58 -3.77 -20.49
N ALA A 142 -0.75 -3.40 -19.52
CA ALA A 142 0.15 -2.26 -19.61
C ALA A 142 1.19 -2.45 -20.73
N LEU A 143 1.75 -3.66 -20.86
CA LEU A 143 2.64 -4.00 -21.97
C LEU A 143 1.92 -3.87 -23.32
N GLY A 144 0.70 -4.38 -23.45
CA GLY A 144 -0.11 -4.24 -24.65
C GLY A 144 -0.31 -2.77 -25.06
N LEU A 145 -0.55 -1.89 -24.07
CA LEU A 145 -0.64 -0.45 -24.33
C LEU A 145 0.68 0.13 -24.83
N VAL A 146 1.80 -0.18 -24.19
CA VAL A 146 3.10 0.37 -24.59
C VAL A 146 3.56 -0.14 -25.95
N LEU A 147 3.17 -1.35 -26.36
CA LEU A 147 3.46 -1.90 -27.69
C LEU A 147 2.80 -1.10 -28.84
N THR A 148 1.79 -0.29 -28.55
CA THR A 148 1.20 0.63 -29.53
C THR A 148 2.01 1.90 -29.74
N THR A 149 3.07 2.11 -28.99
CA THR A 149 3.97 3.26 -29.07
C THR A 149 5.22 2.95 -29.90
N ARG A 150 6.15 3.89 -29.90
CA ARG A 150 7.44 3.71 -30.59
C ARG A 150 8.28 2.65 -29.90
N TRP A 151 9.09 1.94 -30.67
CA TRP A 151 9.90 0.84 -30.17
C TRP A 151 10.89 1.28 -29.06
N GLU A 152 11.36 2.53 -29.09
CA GLU A 152 12.21 3.08 -28.03
C GLU A 152 11.52 3.09 -26.67
N ALA A 153 10.23 3.44 -26.63
CA ALA A 153 9.45 3.41 -25.40
C ALA A 153 9.26 1.96 -24.90
N VAL A 154 9.08 1.01 -25.80
CA VAL A 154 9.02 -0.42 -25.48
C VAL A 154 10.35 -0.90 -24.90
N ALA A 155 11.48 -0.52 -25.51
CA ALA A 155 12.82 -0.89 -25.02
C ALA A 155 13.07 -0.36 -23.60
N TRP A 156 12.71 0.89 -23.32
CA TRP A 156 12.85 1.48 -21.98
C TRP A 156 11.84 0.94 -20.95
N SER A 157 10.73 0.35 -21.38
CA SER A 157 9.78 -0.29 -20.45
C SER A 157 10.34 -1.55 -19.80
N VAL A 158 11.26 -2.26 -20.46
CA VAL A 158 11.85 -3.51 -19.94
C VAL A 158 12.64 -3.27 -18.64
N PRO A 159 13.64 -2.35 -18.58
CA PRO A 159 14.34 -2.07 -17.33
C PRO A 159 13.37 -1.51 -16.25
N ALA A 160 12.37 -0.71 -16.63
CA ALA A 160 11.40 -0.19 -15.68
C ALA A 160 10.60 -1.32 -14.99
N VAL A 161 10.16 -2.33 -15.74
CA VAL A 161 9.49 -3.52 -15.20
C VAL A 161 10.44 -4.32 -14.31
N LEU A 162 11.69 -4.48 -14.73
CA LEU A 162 12.70 -5.20 -13.93
C LEU A 162 12.92 -4.52 -12.57
N PHE A 163 13.09 -3.20 -12.54
CA PHE A 163 13.19 -2.44 -11.29
C PHE A 163 11.94 -2.56 -10.44
N THR A 164 10.75 -2.55 -11.02
CA THR A 164 9.49 -2.71 -10.31
C THR A 164 9.40 -4.08 -9.61
N ILE A 165 9.92 -5.14 -10.23
CA ILE A 165 9.94 -6.50 -9.66
C ILE A 165 11.02 -6.63 -8.57
N LEU A 166 12.20 -6.03 -8.79
CA LEU A 166 13.32 -6.13 -7.85
C LEU A 166 13.12 -5.28 -6.59
N TYR A 167 12.48 -4.13 -6.72
CA TYR A 167 12.28 -3.17 -5.64
C TYR A 167 11.77 -3.77 -4.31
N PRO A 168 10.78 -4.67 -4.26
CA PRO A 168 10.30 -5.24 -3.00
C PRO A 168 11.29 -6.19 -2.31
N TYR A 169 12.36 -6.59 -2.99
CA TYR A 169 13.35 -7.55 -2.48
C TYR A 169 14.67 -6.89 -2.07
N THR A 170 14.81 -5.58 -2.29
CA THR A 170 15.99 -4.78 -1.90
C THR A 170 15.73 -3.99 -0.63
#